data_7853bffa7a15be97fc3591fb318eaa4b
#
_entry.id   7853bffa7a15be97fc3591fb318eaa4b
#
_cell.length_a   1.000
_cell.length_b   1.000
_cell.length_c   1.000
_cell.angle_alpha   90.00
_cell.angle_beta   90.00
_cell.angle_gamma   90.00
#
_symmetry.space_group_name_H-M   'P 1'
#
loop_
_entity.id
_entity.type
_entity.pdbx_description
1 polymer ?
#
loop_
_entity_poly.entity_id
_entity_poly.type
_entity_poly.pdbx_seq_one_letter_code
_entity_poly.pdbx_strand_id
1 'polypeptide(L)'
;MATVVTRGYRLYPAGCGGALEDIVSLTPIGAPRQKITVAQLRERKLLHEPITCLTAYDYSTARLVDEAGIDTVLVGDSLAMTMLGHENTLSVTVDEMLHHVRAVRRGTKNALLIADMPYGSYHVGVDEAVRNAARFVKEGGAEVVKIEGGEKRADLIRQIIDAEIPVAGHIGLTPQSVNRMGGFKVQGKSLGEIEQLMRDATALDRAGVACIFLEGIPREVADMITAEVSAPTIGIGAGPGCDGQVLVIHDILNLTFGTPAKFVRRYGDAAAEITHAVQAYRADVLSRKYPADSESYHLSAETRQALETLLDRKRAMRGRRGQITAVE
;
A
#
# COMPACT_ATOMS: atom_id res chain seq x y z
N MET A 1 -36.10 -18.86 -8.62
CA MET A 1 -35.10 -18.82 -9.71
C MET A 1 -34.57 -17.39 -9.79
N ALA A 2 -33.44 -17.14 -9.22
CA ALA A 2 -32.76 -15.83 -9.24
C ALA A 2 -31.52 -15.97 -10.12
N THR A 3 -31.52 -15.25 -11.22
CA THR A 3 -30.45 -15.25 -12.22
C THR A 3 -29.27 -14.43 -11.69
N VAL A 4 -28.17 -15.08 -11.36
CA VAL A 4 -26.92 -14.42 -10.99
C VAL A 4 -26.23 -13.97 -12.28
N VAL A 5 -26.14 -12.64 -12.47
CA VAL A 5 -25.37 -12.06 -13.58
C VAL A 5 -23.91 -11.96 -13.15
N THR A 6 -23.09 -12.89 -13.60
CA THR A 6 -21.63 -12.82 -13.51
C THR A 6 -21.11 -11.90 -14.60
N ARG A 7 -20.71 -10.66 -14.25
CA ARG A 7 -19.90 -9.81 -15.13
C ARG A 7 -18.44 -10.27 -15.06
N GLY A 8 -18.02 -11.04 -16.06
CA GLY A 8 -16.63 -11.39 -16.27
C GLY A 8 -15.86 -10.19 -16.83
N TYR A 9 -14.75 -9.85 -16.21
CA TYR A 9 -13.77 -8.95 -16.81
C TYR A 9 -13.04 -9.69 -17.93
N ARG A 10 -13.07 -9.15 -19.15
CA ARG A 10 -12.26 -9.65 -20.27
C ARG A 10 -10.79 -9.27 -19.99
N LEU A 11 -9.95 -10.29 -19.85
CA LEU A 11 -8.49 -10.14 -19.93
C LEU A 11 -8.13 -9.87 -21.40
N TYR A 12 -7.44 -8.78 -21.68
CA TYR A 12 -6.88 -8.50 -22.98
C TYR A 12 -5.73 -9.47 -23.29
N PRO A 13 -5.56 -9.92 -24.54
CA PRO A 13 -4.47 -10.81 -24.86
C PRO A 13 -3.14 -10.06 -24.80
N ALA A 14 -2.26 -10.47 -23.91
CA ALA A 14 -0.88 -10.01 -23.86
C ALA A 14 -0.11 -10.67 -25.02
N GLY A 15 0.37 -9.86 -25.95
CA GLY A 15 1.39 -10.28 -26.90
C GLY A 15 2.77 -10.23 -26.25
N CYS A 16 3.17 -11.32 -25.59
CA CYS A 16 4.58 -11.70 -25.36
C CYS A 16 4.56 -13.18 -24.91
N GLY A 17 5.02 -14.08 -25.77
CA GLY A 17 5.08 -15.52 -25.52
C GLY A 17 6.09 -15.88 -24.43
N GLY A 18 5.60 -16.46 -23.36
CA GLY A 18 6.32 -17.18 -22.33
C GLY A 18 5.29 -18.03 -21.59
N ALA A 19 5.55 -19.33 -21.47
CA ALA A 19 4.62 -20.29 -20.89
C ALA A 19 4.20 -19.90 -19.47
N LEU A 20 2.91 -19.60 -19.32
CA LEU A 20 2.23 -19.29 -18.04
C LEU A 20 1.62 -20.57 -17.42
N GLU A 21 2.23 -21.73 -17.64
CA GLU A 21 1.63 -23.01 -17.23
C GLU A 21 1.92 -23.44 -15.78
N ASP A 22 2.71 -22.66 -15.01
CA ASP A 22 2.99 -22.96 -13.59
C ASP A 22 2.43 -21.90 -12.62
N ILE A 23 1.31 -21.27 -12.93
CA ILE A 23 0.64 -20.41 -11.96
C ILE A 23 -0.17 -21.29 -11.03
N VAL A 24 0.40 -21.48 -9.82
CA VAL A 24 -0.23 -21.85 -8.55
C VAL A 24 -1.75 -21.64 -8.60
N SER A 25 -2.49 -22.65 -8.18
CA SER A 25 -3.94 -22.62 -7.97
C SER A 25 -4.35 -21.30 -7.29
N LEU A 26 -4.69 -20.30 -8.08
CA LEU A 26 -5.26 -19.07 -7.58
C LEU A 26 -6.62 -19.41 -6.99
N THR A 27 -6.79 -19.24 -5.70
CA THR A 27 -8.11 -19.23 -5.09
C THR A 27 -8.98 -18.28 -5.91
N PRO A 28 -10.16 -18.65 -6.36
CA PRO A 28 -11.00 -17.77 -7.15
C PRO A 28 -11.19 -16.45 -6.43
N ILE A 29 -10.97 -15.33 -7.11
CA ILE A 29 -11.24 -14.00 -6.56
C ILE A 29 -12.69 -13.99 -6.08
N GLY A 30 -12.89 -13.79 -4.76
CA GLY A 30 -14.23 -13.77 -4.14
C GLY A 30 -14.62 -15.01 -3.33
N ALA A 31 -13.77 -16.04 -3.18
CA ALA A 31 -14.01 -17.09 -2.19
C ALA A 31 -13.96 -16.49 -0.77
N PRO A 32 -14.87 -16.89 0.16
CA PRO A 32 -14.83 -16.40 1.52
C PRO A 32 -13.50 -16.82 2.18
N ARG A 33 -12.65 -15.83 2.52
CA ARG A 33 -11.41 -16.03 3.25
C ARG A 33 -11.64 -15.76 4.73
N GLN A 34 -10.95 -16.52 5.59
CA GLN A 34 -10.90 -16.20 7.01
C GLN A 34 -10.03 -14.95 7.23
N LYS A 35 -10.38 -14.17 8.24
CA LYS A 35 -9.60 -13.03 8.70
C LYS A 35 -8.27 -13.52 9.26
N ILE A 36 -7.17 -12.98 8.76
CA ILE A 36 -5.83 -13.26 9.28
C ILE A 36 -5.61 -12.48 10.59
N THR A 37 -5.11 -13.18 11.60
CA THR A 37 -4.82 -12.67 12.94
C THR A 37 -3.34 -12.87 13.31
N VAL A 38 -2.87 -12.19 14.35
CA VAL A 38 -1.50 -12.36 14.88
C VAL A 38 -1.21 -13.83 15.26
N ALA A 39 -2.21 -14.53 15.81
CA ALA A 39 -2.05 -15.95 16.18
C ALA A 39 -1.79 -16.84 14.95
N GLN A 40 -2.49 -16.57 13.84
CA GLN A 40 -2.30 -17.30 12.59
C GLN A 40 -0.95 -17.03 11.92
N LEU A 41 -0.34 -15.86 12.11
CA LEU A 41 1.03 -15.63 11.63
C LEU A 41 2.03 -16.56 12.35
N ARG A 42 1.88 -16.74 13.66
CA ARG A 42 2.71 -17.67 14.45
C ARG A 42 2.48 -19.13 14.06
N GLU A 43 1.22 -19.49 13.83
CA GLU A 43 0.85 -20.82 13.36
C GLU A 43 1.51 -21.14 12.01
N ARG A 44 1.49 -20.21 11.05
CA ARG A 44 2.14 -20.38 9.73
C ARG A 44 3.64 -20.61 9.86
N LYS A 45 4.33 -19.88 10.74
CA LYS A 45 5.75 -20.15 11.00
C LYS A 45 5.98 -21.57 11.47
N LEU A 46 5.16 -22.07 12.41
CA LEU A 46 5.26 -23.44 12.92
C LEU A 46 4.98 -24.50 11.83
N LEU A 47 4.09 -24.19 10.89
CA LEU A 47 3.72 -25.05 9.78
C LEU A 47 4.63 -24.86 8.55
N HIS A 48 5.60 -23.95 8.60
CA HIS A 48 6.45 -23.53 7.48
C HIS A 48 5.65 -23.05 6.27
N GLU A 49 4.49 -22.42 6.49
CA GLU A 49 3.65 -21.81 5.45
C GLU A 49 4.09 -20.37 5.19
N PRO A 50 4.42 -20.00 3.94
CA PRO A 50 4.87 -18.65 3.63
C PRO A 50 3.82 -17.59 3.95
N ILE A 51 4.25 -16.45 4.51
CA ILE A 51 3.43 -15.29 4.80
C ILE A 51 3.63 -14.24 3.72
N THR A 52 2.54 -13.82 3.08
CA THR A 52 2.56 -12.76 2.09
C THR A 52 2.25 -11.41 2.73
N CYS A 53 3.08 -10.40 2.45
CA CYS A 53 2.86 -9.03 2.87
C CYS A 53 3.03 -8.07 1.69
N LEU A 54 2.17 -7.07 1.58
CA LEU A 54 2.28 -6.03 0.57
C LEU A 54 1.84 -4.69 1.16
N THR A 55 2.48 -3.60 0.75
CA THR A 55 2.01 -2.28 1.18
C THR A 55 0.75 -1.88 0.42
N ALA A 56 -0.08 -1.05 1.06
CA ALA A 56 -1.16 -0.31 0.42
C ALA A 56 -1.34 1.04 1.13
N TYR A 57 -1.83 2.05 0.40
CA TYR A 57 -1.88 3.40 0.93
C TYR A 57 -3.23 4.10 0.71
N ASP A 58 -4.15 3.47 -0.01
CA ASP A 58 -5.51 3.98 -0.28
C ASP A 58 -6.55 2.86 -0.28
N TYR A 59 -7.82 3.24 -0.34
CA TYR A 59 -8.95 2.30 -0.30
C TYR A 59 -8.95 1.33 -1.47
N SER A 60 -8.77 1.82 -2.69
CA SER A 60 -8.90 1.02 -3.91
C SER A 60 -7.80 -0.03 -4.01
N THR A 61 -6.56 0.42 -3.77
CA THR A 61 -5.38 -0.45 -3.77
C THR A 61 -5.47 -1.49 -2.64
N ALA A 62 -5.84 -1.08 -1.44
CA ALA A 62 -6.01 -1.99 -0.30
C ALA A 62 -7.06 -3.08 -0.58
N ARG A 63 -8.17 -2.70 -1.21
CA ARG A 63 -9.22 -3.64 -1.60
C ARG A 63 -8.72 -4.68 -2.61
N LEU A 64 -7.98 -4.24 -3.64
CA LEU A 64 -7.41 -5.15 -4.63
C LEU A 64 -6.38 -6.10 -4.00
N VAL A 65 -5.54 -5.60 -3.10
CA VAL A 65 -4.55 -6.40 -2.36
C VAL A 65 -5.24 -7.45 -1.47
N ASP A 66 -6.28 -7.06 -0.74
CA ASP A 66 -7.05 -7.97 0.12
C ASP A 66 -7.80 -9.03 -0.71
N GLU A 67 -8.47 -8.61 -1.81
CA GLU A 67 -9.18 -9.52 -2.73
C GLU A 67 -8.21 -10.47 -3.47
N ALA A 68 -6.97 -10.04 -3.72
CA ALA A 68 -5.92 -10.88 -4.32
C ALA A 68 -5.37 -11.95 -3.37
N GLY A 69 -5.72 -11.90 -2.09
CA GLY A 69 -5.38 -12.96 -1.17
C GLY A 69 -4.11 -12.73 -0.33
N ILE A 70 -3.57 -11.53 -0.28
CA ILE A 70 -2.43 -11.19 0.58
C ILE A 70 -2.81 -11.34 2.06
N ASP A 71 -1.90 -11.90 2.86
CA ASP A 71 -2.15 -12.21 4.28
C ASP A 71 -2.05 -11.00 5.18
N THR A 72 -1.10 -10.11 4.91
CA THR A 72 -0.87 -8.90 5.70
C THR A 72 -0.74 -7.69 4.80
N VAL A 73 -1.43 -6.61 5.14
CA VAL A 73 -1.34 -5.31 4.47
C VAL A 73 -0.59 -4.34 5.37
N LEU A 74 0.46 -3.74 4.83
CA LEU A 74 1.28 -2.76 5.54
C LEU A 74 0.97 -1.35 5.03
N VAL A 75 0.56 -0.45 5.92
CA VAL A 75 0.63 0.99 5.66
C VAL A 75 1.99 1.48 6.15
N GLY A 76 2.97 1.41 5.23
CA GLY A 76 4.35 1.79 5.51
C GLY A 76 4.55 3.31 5.45
N ASP A 77 5.48 3.85 6.25
CA ASP A 77 5.90 5.26 6.15
C ASP A 77 6.63 5.57 4.83
N SER A 78 6.98 4.54 4.05
CA SER A 78 7.36 4.65 2.64
C SER A 78 6.35 5.42 1.78
N LEU A 79 5.09 5.60 2.25
CA LEU A 79 4.11 6.48 1.61
C LEU A 79 4.63 7.93 1.45
N ALA A 80 5.51 8.37 2.36
CA ALA A 80 6.17 9.67 2.25
C ALA A 80 6.87 9.82 0.88
N MET A 81 7.56 8.78 0.45
CA MET A 81 8.30 8.79 -0.82
C MET A 81 7.40 8.45 -2.01
N THR A 82 6.56 7.43 -1.90
CA THR A 82 5.81 6.88 -3.04
C THR A 82 4.50 7.59 -3.33
N MET A 83 3.86 8.16 -2.31
CA MET A 83 2.56 8.84 -2.43
C MET A 83 2.68 10.36 -2.30
N LEU A 84 3.55 10.84 -1.41
CA LEU A 84 3.68 12.27 -1.11
C LEU A 84 4.88 12.93 -1.84
N GLY A 85 5.78 12.13 -2.43
CA GLY A 85 6.92 12.62 -3.22
C GLY A 85 8.05 13.22 -2.37
N HIS A 86 8.13 12.88 -1.08
CA HIS A 86 9.23 13.29 -0.21
C HIS A 86 10.52 12.50 -0.54
N GLU A 87 11.68 13.05 -0.19
CA GLU A 87 12.98 12.41 -0.42
C GLU A 87 13.23 11.20 0.50
N ASN A 88 12.60 11.17 1.67
CA ASN A 88 12.74 10.11 2.67
C ASN A 88 11.46 10.01 3.54
N THR A 89 11.47 9.09 4.52
CA THR A 89 10.32 8.82 5.38
C THR A 89 10.22 9.74 6.62
N LEU A 90 11.19 10.63 6.85
CA LEU A 90 11.30 11.37 8.13
C LEU A 90 10.23 12.45 8.32
N SER A 91 9.70 13.00 7.24
CA SER A 91 8.78 14.14 7.28
C SER A 91 7.32 13.77 7.52
N VAL A 92 6.95 12.50 7.30
CA VAL A 92 5.55 12.08 7.46
C VAL A 92 5.13 12.10 8.93
N THR A 93 3.97 12.67 9.18
CA THR A 93 3.39 12.84 10.51
C THR A 93 2.47 11.68 10.90
N VAL A 94 2.14 11.57 12.19
CA VAL A 94 1.13 10.62 12.70
C VAL A 94 -0.24 10.85 12.02
N ASP A 95 -0.62 12.11 11.81
CA ASP A 95 -1.93 12.44 11.23
C ASP A 95 -2.02 12.06 9.74
N GLU A 96 -0.95 12.25 8.97
CA GLU A 96 -0.86 11.79 7.59
C GLU A 96 -0.90 10.26 7.52
N MET A 97 -0.13 9.56 8.36
CA MET A 97 -0.20 8.11 8.46
C MET A 97 -1.62 7.64 8.79
N LEU A 98 -2.29 8.24 9.77
CA LEU A 98 -3.66 7.91 10.15
C LEU A 98 -4.67 8.15 9.00
N HIS A 99 -4.46 9.20 8.19
CA HIS A 99 -5.28 9.45 7.00
C HIS A 99 -5.25 8.24 6.06
N HIS A 100 -4.06 7.74 5.75
CA HIS A 100 -3.86 6.57 4.89
C HIS A 100 -4.35 5.27 5.54
N VAL A 101 -4.04 5.04 6.82
CA VAL A 101 -4.49 3.86 7.56
C VAL A 101 -6.01 3.73 7.57
N ARG A 102 -6.75 4.82 7.79
CA ARG A 102 -8.23 4.85 7.73
C ARG A 102 -8.75 4.47 6.34
N ALA A 103 -8.09 4.92 5.28
CA ALA A 103 -8.47 4.58 3.90
C ALA A 103 -8.23 3.10 3.63
N VAL A 104 -7.05 2.59 3.96
CA VAL A 104 -6.67 1.18 3.81
C VAL A 104 -7.56 0.27 4.64
N ARG A 105 -7.89 0.63 5.89
CA ARG A 105 -8.79 -0.15 6.75
C ARG A 105 -10.14 -0.43 6.09
N ARG A 106 -10.71 0.55 5.41
CA ARG A 106 -12.00 0.38 4.71
C ARG A 106 -11.90 -0.59 3.53
N GLY A 107 -10.73 -0.71 2.91
CA GLY A 107 -10.46 -1.65 1.81
C GLY A 107 -10.11 -3.06 2.28
N THR A 108 -9.53 -3.21 3.49
CA THR A 108 -9.00 -4.47 4.02
C THR A 108 -10.01 -5.17 4.89
N LYS A 109 -10.43 -6.39 4.52
CA LYS A 109 -11.40 -7.20 5.27
C LYS A 109 -10.76 -8.43 5.91
N ASN A 110 -9.92 -9.14 5.15
CA ASN A 110 -9.37 -10.44 5.52
C ASN A 110 -7.91 -10.36 5.95
N ALA A 111 -7.08 -9.55 5.28
CA ALA A 111 -5.68 -9.39 5.63
C ALA A 111 -5.49 -8.68 6.99
N LEU A 112 -4.46 -9.07 7.73
CA LEU A 112 -4.04 -8.38 8.96
C LEU A 112 -3.46 -7.01 8.60
N LEU A 113 -4.00 -5.95 9.20
CA LEU A 113 -3.55 -4.57 8.95
C LEU A 113 -2.46 -4.15 9.90
N ILE A 114 -1.28 -3.89 9.35
CA ILE A 114 -0.09 -3.37 10.04
C ILE A 114 0.10 -1.90 9.64
N ALA A 115 0.45 -1.03 10.58
CA ALA A 115 0.74 0.38 10.30
C ALA A 115 2.06 0.81 10.94
N ASP A 116 2.88 1.52 10.17
CA ASP A 116 4.11 2.10 10.68
C ASP A 116 3.84 3.28 11.62
N MET A 117 4.48 3.28 12.76
CA MET A 117 4.63 4.47 13.57
C MET A 117 5.73 5.33 12.95
N PRO A 118 5.44 6.56 12.49
CA PRO A 118 6.41 7.38 11.79
C PRO A 118 7.52 7.90 12.71
N TYR A 119 8.60 8.39 12.11
CA TYR A 119 9.70 9.02 12.85
C TYR A 119 9.20 10.11 13.80
N GLY A 120 9.75 10.14 15.03
CA GLY A 120 9.33 11.08 16.06
C GLY A 120 8.21 10.55 16.97
N SER A 121 7.28 9.72 16.46
CA SER A 121 6.08 9.31 17.18
C SER A 121 6.30 8.38 18.39
N TYR A 122 7.49 7.75 18.49
CA TYR A 122 7.86 6.82 19.57
C TYR A 122 9.28 7.07 20.12
N HIS A 123 9.87 8.24 19.81
CA HIS A 123 11.25 8.55 20.17
C HIS A 123 11.37 9.40 21.45
N VAL A 124 10.31 10.11 21.84
CA VAL A 124 10.33 11.12 22.91
C VAL A 124 10.14 10.49 24.28
N GLY A 125 9.27 9.49 24.39
CA GLY A 125 9.00 8.80 25.65
C GLY A 125 7.93 7.73 25.52
N VAL A 126 7.78 6.89 26.55
CA VAL A 126 6.85 5.76 26.55
C VAL A 126 5.39 6.22 26.46
N ASP A 127 5.01 7.22 27.26
CA ASP A 127 3.62 7.70 27.31
C ASP A 127 3.14 8.24 25.95
N GLU A 128 4.03 8.94 25.24
CA GLU A 128 3.73 9.45 23.90
C GLU A 128 3.65 8.31 22.90
N ALA A 129 4.56 7.36 22.96
CA ALA A 129 4.58 6.19 22.08
C ALA A 129 3.31 5.35 22.25
N VAL A 130 2.90 5.04 23.48
CA VAL A 130 1.66 4.31 23.78
C VAL A 130 0.43 5.08 23.30
N ARG A 131 0.40 6.40 23.53
CA ARG A 131 -0.70 7.26 23.07
C ARG A 131 -0.81 7.27 21.54
N ASN A 132 0.31 7.42 20.84
CA ASN A 132 0.32 7.38 19.38
C ASN A 132 -0.06 5.98 18.86
N ALA A 133 0.47 4.90 19.41
CA ALA A 133 0.08 3.53 19.06
C ALA A 133 -1.44 3.31 19.24
N ALA A 134 -2.00 3.78 20.36
CA ALA A 134 -3.45 3.71 20.60
C ALA A 134 -4.27 4.49 19.56
N ARG A 135 -3.76 5.61 19.03
CA ARG A 135 -4.39 6.33 17.93
C ARG A 135 -4.45 5.50 16.66
N PHE A 136 -3.36 4.78 16.31
CA PHE A 136 -3.36 3.88 15.15
C PHE A 136 -4.42 2.80 15.25
N VAL A 137 -4.64 2.23 16.44
CA VAL A 137 -5.68 1.23 16.68
C VAL A 137 -7.06 1.86 16.68
N LYS A 138 -7.30 2.88 17.51
CA LYS A 138 -8.63 3.47 17.75
C LYS A 138 -9.15 4.30 16.58
N GLU A 139 -8.28 5.15 16.01
CA GLU A 139 -8.68 6.07 14.95
C GLU A 139 -8.41 5.48 13.56
N GLY A 140 -7.29 4.73 13.41
CA GLY A 140 -6.86 4.14 12.15
C GLY A 140 -7.49 2.78 11.87
N GLY A 141 -7.78 2.00 12.91
CA GLY A 141 -8.22 0.62 12.81
C GLY A 141 -7.09 -0.35 12.45
N ALA A 142 -5.83 0.02 12.71
CA ALA A 142 -4.69 -0.89 12.61
C ALA A 142 -4.80 -1.99 13.67
N GLU A 143 -4.35 -3.19 13.35
CA GLU A 143 -4.37 -4.34 14.25
C GLU A 143 -2.98 -4.61 14.85
N VAL A 144 -1.94 -4.09 14.19
CA VAL A 144 -0.53 -4.15 14.62
C VAL A 144 0.12 -2.82 14.29
N VAL A 145 0.95 -2.28 15.17
CA VAL A 145 1.82 -1.13 14.87
C VAL A 145 3.25 -1.60 14.61
N LYS A 146 3.97 -0.99 13.64
CA LYS A 146 5.38 -1.34 13.37
C LYS A 146 6.31 -0.25 13.90
N ILE A 147 7.43 -0.66 14.52
CA ILE A 147 8.43 0.19 15.14
C ILE A 147 9.83 -0.23 14.68
N GLU A 148 10.66 0.74 14.32
CA GLU A 148 12.04 0.52 13.92
C GLU A 148 13.00 0.53 15.10
N GLY A 149 13.86 -0.48 15.13
CA GLY A 149 14.94 -0.69 16.11
C GLY A 149 14.76 -1.97 16.91
N GLY A 150 15.88 -2.51 17.36
CA GLY A 150 15.98 -3.77 18.08
C GLY A 150 16.07 -3.59 19.60
N GLU A 151 17.15 -4.10 20.21
CA GLU A 151 17.39 -4.14 21.65
C GLU A 151 17.11 -2.81 22.36
N LYS A 152 17.55 -1.68 21.79
CA LYS A 152 17.32 -0.33 22.33
C LYS A 152 15.84 0.09 22.41
N ARG A 153 14.93 -0.62 21.73
CA ARG A 153 13.49 -0.36 21.72
C ARG A 153 12.67 -1.43 22.43
N ALA A 154 13.31 -2.51 22.86
CA ALA A 154 12.62 -3.66 23.45
C ALA A 154 11.74 -3.29 24.66
N ASP A 155 12.24 -2.42 25.55
CA ASP A 155 11.48 -1.97 26.74
C ASP A 155 10.28 -1.10 26.34
N LEU A 156 10.45 -0.18 25.39
CA LEU A 156 9.36 0.61 24.84
C LEU A 156 8.30 -0.26 24.17
N ILE A 157 8.74 -1.22 23.36
CA ILE A 157 7.86 -2.19 22.67
C ILE A 157 7.06 -2.98 23.69
N ARG A 158 7.69 -3.45 24.77
CA ARG A 158 7.00 -4.18 25.86
C ARG A 158 5.89 -3.32 26.48
N GLN A 159 6.16 -2.03 26.75
CA GLN A 159 5.15 -1.12 27.31
C GLN A 159 3.94 -0.93 26.37
N ILE A 160 4.16 -0.92 25.06
CA ILE A 160 3.06 -0.85 24.08
C ILE A 160 2.29 -2.17 24.06
N ILE A 161 2.98 -3.31 24.13
CA ILE A 161 2.34 -4.63 24.19
C ILE A 161 1.56 -4.81 25.50
N ASP A 162 2.08 -4.33 26.63
CA ASP A 162 1.40 -4.32 27.93
C ASP A 162 0.12 -3.44 27.92
N ALA A 163 0.05 -2.47 27.00
CA ALA A 163 -1.16 -1.71 26.71
C ALA A 163 -2.11 -2.43 25.71
N GLU A 164 -1.91 -3.74 25.51
CA GLU A 164 -2.72 -4.62 24.64
C GLU A 164 -2.67 -4.27 23.14
N ILE A 165 -1.60 -3.60 22.71
CA ILE A 165 -1.39 -3.24 21.30
C ILE A 165 -0.31 -4.15 20.70
N PRO A 166 -0.64 -5.03 19.73
CA PRO A 166 0.36 -5.86 19.07
C PRO A 166 1.39 -5.00 18.30
N VAL A 167 2.67 -5.34 18.41
CA VAL A 167 3.78 -4.63 17.78
C VAL A 167 4.52 -5.54 16.82
N ALA A 168 4.85 -5.05 15.64
CA ALA A 168 5.84 -5.63 14.74
C ALA A 168 7.18 -4.88 14.92
N GLY A 169 8.26 -5.63 15.13
CA GLY A 169 9.60 -5.06 15.17
C GLY A 169 10.19 -4.92 13.77
N HIS A 170 11.17 -4.00 13.61
CA HIS A 170 11.86 -3.81 12.34
C HIS A 170 13.35 -3.56 12.57
N ILE A 171 14.21 -4.42 12.04
CA ILE A 171 15.66 -4.37 12.15
C ILE A 171 16.36 -4.55 10.80
N GLY A 172 17.65 -4.27 10.79
CA GLY A 172 18.47 -4.20 9.58
C GLY A 172 18.57 -2.77 9.07
N LEU A 173 18.32 -2.54 7.81
CA LEU A 173 18.13 -1.20 7.27
C LEU A 173 16.82 -0.62 7.85
N THR A 174 16.96 0.45 8.62
CA THR A 174 15.82 1.19 9.20
C THR A 174 15.75 2.56 8.54
N PRO A 175 14.81 2.80 7.60
CA PRO A 175 14.69 4.06 6.84
C PRO A 175 14.61 5.30 7.72
N GLN A 176 13.98 5.23 8.87
CA GLN A 176 13.91 6.34 9.84
C GLN A 176 15.28 6.69 10.46
N SER A 177 16.28 5.82 10.34
CA SER A 177 17.65 6.05 10.78
C SER A 177 18.58 6.52 9.66
N VAL A 178 18.06 6.94 8.50
CA VAL A 178 18.82 7.26 7.29
C VAL A 178 19.94 8.28 7.55
N ASN A 179 19.70 9.30 8.36
CA ASN A 179 20.70 10.31 8.73
C ASN A 179 21.85 9.71 9.54
N ARG A 180 21.56 8.79 10.48
CA ARG A 180 22.58 8.10 11.27
C ARG A 180 23.36 7.10 10.44
N MET A 181 22.72 6.42 9.50
CA MET A 181 23.34 5.41 8.63
C MET A 181 24.11 6.02 7.44
N GLY A 182 23.90 7.30 7.16
CA GLY A 182 24.49 7.96 6.00
C GLY A 182 23.98 7.42 4.67
N GLY A 183 22.66 7.15 4.59
CA GLY A 183 21.95 6.65 3.42
C GLY A 183 21.39 5.22 3.60
N PHE A 184 20.69 4.74 2.58
CA PHE A 184 20.12 3.38 2.53
C PHE A 184 21.23 2.36 2.20
N LYS A 185 21.74 1.67 3.23
CA LYS A 185 22.84 0.71 3.10
C LYS A 185 22.48 -0.64 3.71
N VAL A 186 22.89 -1.72 3.05
CA VAL A 186 22.78 -3.08 3.59
C VAL A 186 23.52 -3.15 4.92
N GLN A 187 22.87 -3.66 5.96
CA GLN A 187 23.36 -3.83 7.33
C GLN A 187 23.82 -5.28 7.54
N GLY A 188 24.63 -5.54 8.58
CA GLY A 188 25.05 -6.91 8.92
C GLY A 188 26.14 -7.47 8.00
N LYS A 189 27.08 -6.63 7.55
CA LYS A 189 28.21 -7.04 6.69
C LYS A 189 29.47 -7.43 7.47
N SER A 190 29.60 -7.03 8.71
CA SER A 190 30.70 -7.38 9.60
C SER A 190 30.19 -8.27 10.74
N LEU A 191 31.11 -9.05 11.33
CA LEU A 191 30.75 -9.94 12.43
C LEU A 191 30.06 -9.21 13.60
N GLY A 192 30.59 -8.03 13.98
CA GLY A 192 29.99 -7.23 15.04
C GLY A 192 28.59 -6.70 14.71
N GLU A 193 28.32 -6.36 13.44
CA GLU A 193 26.97 -5.99 12.98
C GLU A 193 26.01 -7.20 13.00
N ILE A 194 26.51 -8.38 12.62
CA ILE A 194 25.72 -9.62 12.66
C ILE A 194 25.34 -9.96 14.10
N GLU A 195 26.31 -9.91 15.03
CA GLU A 195 26.05 -10.13 16.46
C GLU A 195 25.02 -9.13 17.01
N GLN A 196 25.08 -7.86 16.58
CA GLN A 196 24.10 -6.85 16.99
C GLN A 196 22.70 -7.18 16.44
N LEU A 197 22.58 -7.58 15.17
CA LEU A 197 21.29 -7.99 14.59
C LEU A 197 20.69 -9.20 15.29
N MET A 198 21.52 -10.17 15.70
CA MET A 198 21.07 -11.32 16.48
C MET A 198 20.55 -10.90 17.86
N ARG A 199 21.26 -9.99 18.56
CA ARG A 199 20.78 -9.42 19.85
C ARG A 199 19.48 -8.64 19.65
N ASP A 200 19.40 -7.81 18.60
CA ASP A 200 18.21 -7.04 18.28
C ASP A 200 17.00 -7.95 18.06
N ALA A 201 17.13 -8.99 17.24
CA ALA A 201 16.08 -9.95 16.96
C ALA A 201 15.63 -10.71 18.23
N THR A 202 16.58 -11.20 19.01
CA THR A 202 16.30 -11.91 20.28
C THR A 202 15.59 -10.99 21.29
N ALA A 203 16.00 -9.73 21.38
CA ALA A 203 15.37 -8.76 22.29
C ALA A 203 13.92 -8.47 21.88
N LEU A 204 13.64 -8.34 20.58
CA LEU A 204 12.29 -8.17 20.04
C LEU A 204 11.42 -9.40 20.28
N ASP A 205 11.94 -10.59 20.04
CA ASP A 205 11.23 -11.86 20.27
C ASP A 205 10.86 -12.00 21.76
N ARG A 206 11.79 -11.74 22.67
CA ARG A 206 11.55 -11.73 24.13
C ARG A 206 10.57 -10.64 24.57
N ALA A 207 10.51 -9.53 23.86
CA ALA A 207 9.51 -8.48 24.11
C ALA A 207 8.09 -8.91 23.70
N GLY A 208 7.93 -9.98 22.92
CA GLY A 208 6.66 -10.57 22.54
C GLY A 208 6.06 -9.99 21.25
N VAL A 209 6.89 -9.47 20.33
CA VAL A 209 6.40 -8.90 19.06
C VAL A 209 5.59 -9.91 18.25
N ALA A 210 4.64 -9.38 17.46
CA ALA A 210 3.78 -10.17 16.56
C ALA A 210 4.55 -10.78 15.39
N CYS A 211 5.53 -10.04 14.85
CA CYS A 211 6.47 -10.46 13.81
C CYS A 211 7.67 -9.50 13.79
N ILE A 212 8.73 -9.88 13.05
CA ILE A 212 9.94 -9.06 12.88
C ILE A 212 10.18 -8.84 11.39
N PHE A 213 10.22 -7.58 10.96
CA PHE A 213 10.65 -7.20 9.62
C PHE A 213 12.16 -7.17 9.56
N LEU A 214 12.74 -7.85 8.56
CA LEU A 214 14.16 -7.93 8.27
C LEU A 214 14.42 -7.21 6.95
N GLU A 215 15.02 -6.02 7.00
CA GLU A 215 15.25 -5.23 5.78
C GLU A 215 16.72 -5.08 5.45
N GLY A 216 17.09 -5.33 4.18
CA GLY A 216 18.40 -5.00 3.65
C GLY A 216 19.55 -5.62 4.42
N ILE A 217 19.47 -6.91 4.75
CA ILE A 217 20.52 -7.69 5.41
C ILE A 217 20.94 -8.87 4.53
N PRO A 218 22.17 -9.42 4.68
CA PRO A 218 22.58 -10.62 3.97
C PRO A 218 21.64 -11.80 4.28
N ARG A 219 21.32 -12.60 3.25
CA ARG A 219 20.41 -13.73 3.36
C ARG A 219 20.83 -14.74 4.46
N GLU A 220 22.13 -14.96 4.59
CA GLU A 220 22.67 -15.90 5.59
C GLU A 220 22.37 -15.42 7.02
N VAL A 221 22.39 -14.11 7.26
CA VAL A 221 22.06 -13.50 8.53
C VAL A 221 20.53 -13.58 8.78
N ALA A 222 19.72 -13.36 7.75
CA ALA A 222 18.28 -13.52 7.83
C ALA A 222 17.86 -14.96 8.13
N ASP A 223 18.52 -15.95 7.51
CA ASP A 223 18.31 -17.38 7.76
C ASP A 223 18.62 -17.73 9.24
N MET A 224 19.74 -17.22 9.76
CA MET A 224 20.13 -17.40 11.18
C MET A 224 19.10 -16.79 12.15
N ILE A 225 18.70 -15.53 11.90
CA ILE A 225 17.69 -14.86 12.72
C ILE A 225 16.37 -15.63 12.69
N THR A 226 15.90 -16.02 11.52
CA THR A 226 14.62 -16.73 11.35
C THR A 226 14.60 -18.06 12.10
N ALA A 227 15.73 -18.77 12.14
CA ALA A 227 15.86 -20.03 12.88
C ALA A 227 15.92 -19.83 14.41
N GLU A 228 16.44 -18.67 14.88
CA GLU A 228 16.63 -18.40 16.31
C GLU A 228 15.37 -17.89 17.00
N VAL A 229 14.56 -17.06 16.33
CA VAL A 229 13.42 -16.39 16.96
C VAL A 229 12.12 -17.19 16.81
N SER A 230 11.21 -17.07 17.77
CA SER A 230 9.87 -17.66 17.72
C SER A 230 8.87 -16.80 16.93
N ALA A 231 9.08 -15.49 16.91
CA ALA A 231 8.26 -14.56 16.12
C ALA A 231 8.46 -14.80 14.62
N PRO A 232 7.39 -14.77 13.80
CA PRO A 232 7.52 -14.81 12.34
C PRO A 232 8.40 -13.70 11.80
N THR A 233 9.27 -14.01 10.82
CA THR A 233 10.12 -13.02 10.14
C THR A 233 9.57 -12.68 8.77
N ILE A 234 9.53 -11.39 8.43
CA ILE A 234 9.06 -10.87 7.14
C ILE A 234 10.24 -10.14 6.47
N GLY A 235 10.75 -10.69 5.37
CA GLY A 235 11.93 -10.17 4.68
C GLY A 235 11.61 -9.15 3.61
N ILE A 236 12.49 -8.16 3.45
CA ILE A 236 12.61 -7.31 2.27
C ILE A 236 14.08 -7.05 1.99
N GLY A 237 14.58 -7.53 0.85
CA GLY A 237 16.02 -7.51 0.59
C GLY A 237 16.84 -8.31 1.61
N ALA A 238 16.27 -9.38 2.18
CA ALA A 238 16.87 -10.24 3.19
C ALA A 238 16.97 -11.71 2.74
N GLY A 239 16.71 -12.00 1.47
CA GLY A 239 16.74 -13.36 0.91
C GLY A 239 15.44 -14.15 1.16
N PRO A 240 15.40 -15.42 0.70
CA PRO A 240 14.18 -16.23 0.71
C PRO A 240 13.91 -16.99 2.02
N GLY A 241 14.85 -16.99 2.96
CA GLY A 241 14.79 -17.83 4.18
C GLY A 241 13.92 -17.27 5.32
N CYS A 242 13.32 -16.08 5.15
CA CYS A 242 12.34 -15.55 6.08
C CYS A 242 11.00 -16.29 5.97
N ASP A 243 10.19 -16.30 7.03
CA ASP A 243 8.85 -16.91 7.04
C ASP A 243 7.87 -16.22 6.07
N GLY A 244 8.13 -14.98 5.72
CA GLY A 244 7.34 -14.21 4.76
C GLY A 244 8.15 -13.16 4.02
N GLN A 245 7.51 -12.49 3.05
CA GLN A 245 8.15 -11.44 2.25
C GLN A 245 7.21 -10.24 2.12
N VAL A 246 7.81 -9.03 2.14
CA VAL A 246 7.10 -7.78 1.85
C VAL A 246 7.74 -7.06 0.68
N LEU A 247 6.94 -6.41 -0.14
CA LEU A 247 7.36 -5.42 -1.12
C LEU A 247 6.43 -4.20 -1.07
N VAL A 248 6.94 -3.09 -1.58
CA VAL A 248 6.14 -1.89 -1.80
C VAL A 248 5.30 -2.08 -3.06
N ILE A 249 3.99 -1.82 -2.98
CA ILE A 249 3.08 -2.03 -4.12
C ILE A 249 3.50 -1.22 -5.35
N HIS A 250 3.98 0.01 -5.16
CA HIS A 250 4.47 0.85 -6.25
C HIS A 250 5.65 0.22 -6.98
N ASP A 251 6.53 -0.50 -6.26
CA ASP A 251 7.67 -1.19 -6.85
C ASP A 251 7.23 -2.36 -7.74
N ILE A 252 6.32 -3.20 -7.26
CA ILE A 252 5.85 -4.36 -8.03
C ILE A 252 5.02 -3.96 -9.26
N LEU A 253 4.41 -2.78 -9.24
CA LEU A 253 3.58 -2.22 -10.33
C LEU A 253 4.33 -1.23 -11.24
N ASN A 254 5.64 -1.04 -11.04
CA ASN A 254 6.45 -0.07 -11.79
C ASN A 254 5.93 1.39 -11.68
N LEU A 255 5.45 1.78 -10.51
CA LEU A 255 4.98 3.14 -10.22
C LEU A 255 6.02 3.97 -9.44
N THR A 256 7.15 3.36 -9.03
CA THR A 256 8.25 4.06 -8.38
C THR A 256 9.15 4.71 -9.42
N PHE A 257 9.37 6.03 -9.28
CA PHE A 257 10.28 6.78 -10.15
C PHE A 257 11.72 6.68 -9.63
N GLY A 258 12.67 6.43 -10.53
CA GLY A 258 14.09 6.29 -10.22
C GLY A 258 14.61 4.87 -10.34
N THR A 259 15.82 4.62 -9.79
CA THR A 259 16.45 3.30 -9.84
C THR A 259 15.88 2.39 -8.74
N PRO A 260 15.26 1.26 -9.10
CA PRO A 260 14.72 0.34 -8.10
C PRO A 260 15.85 -0.31 -7.29
N ALA A 261 15.58 -0.66 -6.03
CA ALA A 261 16.48 -1.44 -5.23
C ALA A 261 16.70 -2.84 -5.84
N LYS A 262 17.88 -3.44 -5.60
CA LYS A 262 18.26 -4.74 -6.19
C LYS A 262 17.27 -5.87 -5.94
N PHE A 263 16.57 -5.82 -4.81
CA PHE A 263 15.60 -6.87 -4.40
C PHE A 263 14.21 -6.68 -5.03
N VAL A 264 13.96 -5.56 -5.69
CA VAL A 264 12.66 -5.29 -6.32
C VAL A 264 12.48 -6.14 -7.56
N ARG A 265 11.39 -6.90 -7.60
CA ARG A 265 10.89 -7.57 -8.80
C ARG A 265 9.58 -6.91 -9.22
N ARG A 266 9.50 -6.50 -10.47
CA ARG A 266 8.27 -5.99 -11.07
C ARG A 266 7.39 -7.17 -11.50
N TYR A 267 6.09 -7.08 -11.22
CA TYR A 267 5.08 -8.06 -11.59
C TYR A 267 4.07 -7.49 -12.59
N GLY A 268 4.08 -6.18 -12.80
CA GLY A 268 3.26 -5.47 -13.76
C GLY A 268 3.86 -4.13 -14.15
N ASP A 269 3.25 -3.47 -15.14
CA ASP A 269 3.64 -2.11 -15.60
C ASP A 269 2.44 -1.18 -15.61
N ALA A 270 1.93 -0.85 -14.43
CA ALA A 270 0.80 0.06 -14.28
C ALA A 270 1.14 1.49 -14.76
N ALA A 271 2.40 1.89 -14.71
CA ALA A 271 2.80 3.20 -15.22
C ALA A 271 2.54 3.33 -16.73
N ALA A 272 2.88 2.28 -17.50
CA ALA A 272 2.61 2.25 -18.94
C ALA A 272 1.09 2.25 -19.22
N GLU A 273 0.31 1.42 -18.52
CA GLU A 273 -1.15 1.34 -18.68
C GLU A 273 -1.84 2.67 -18.34
N ILE A 274 -1.48 3.29 -17.23
CA ILE A 274 -2.01 4.60 -16.83
C ILE A 274 -1.66 5.66 -17.88
N THR A 275 -0.41 5.69 -18.32
CA THR A 275 0.06 6.66 -19.31
C THR A 275 -0.69 6.51 -20.63
N HIS A 276 -0.85 5.26 -21.11
CA HIS A 276 -1.59 4.96 -22.34
C HIS A 276 -3.06 5.38 -22.21
N ALA A 277 -3.74 5.03 -21.11
CA ALA A 277 -5.13 5.43 -20.90
C ALA A 277 -5.32 6.94 -20.86
N VAL A 278 -4.42 7.68 -20.20
CA VAL A 278 -4.46 9.15 -20.14
C VAL A 278 -4.21 9.77 -21.53
N GLN A 279 -3.28 9.22 -22.31
CA GLN A 279 -2.99 9.67 -23.67
C GLN A 279 -4.19 9.42 -24.61
N ALA A 280 -4.84 8.26 -24.51
CA ALA A 280 -6.03 7.93 -25.29
C ALA A 280 -7.19 8.88 -24.96
N TYR A 281 -7.48 9.09 -23.67
CA TYR A 281 -8.48 10.06 -23.24
C TYR A 281 -8.19 11.47 -23.79
N ARG A 282 -6.93 11.92 -23.67
CA ARG A 282 -6.52 13.23 -24.22
C ARG A 282 -6.76 13.32 -25.73
N ALA A 283 -6.41 12.28 -26.49
CA ALA A 283 -6.60 12.24 -27.94
C ALA A 283 -8.09 12.33 -28.32
N ASP A 284 -8.95 11.61 -27.62
CA ASP A 284 -10.39 11.61 -27.86
C ASP A 284 -11.04 12.96 -27.55
N VAL A 285 -10.62 13.61 -26.45
CA VAL A 285 -11.09 14.96 -26.13
C VAL A 285 -10.64 15.96 -27.18
N LEU A 286 -9.36 15.94 -27.62
CA LEU A 286 -8.85 16.86 -28.62
C LEU A 286 -9.48 16.65 -30.02
N SER A 287 -9.80 15.40 -30.37
CA SER A 287 -10.48 15.06 -31.63
C SER A 287 -12.00 15.16 -31.56
N ARG A 288 -12.58 15.57 -30.42
CA ARG A 288 -14.02 15.62 -30.13
C ARG A 288 -14.73 14.26 -30.31
N LYS A 289 -14.04 13.17 -30.12
CA LYS A 289 -14.62 11.82 -30.04
C LYS A 289 -15.25 11.55 -28.69
N TYR A 290 -14.76 12.18 -27.64
CA TYR A 290 -15.29 12.11 -26.29
C TYR A 290 -15.76 13.50 -25.82
N PRO A 291 -16.97 13.63 -25.21
CA PRO A 291 -17.97 12.56 -25.09
C PRO A 291 -18.67 12.30 -26.44
N ALA A 292 -19.02 11.04 -26.71
CA ALA A 292 -19.89 10.67 -27.82
C ALA A 292 -21.38 10.89 -27.44
N ASP A 293 -22.27 10.67 -28.42
CA ASP A 293 -23.71 10.81 -28.19
C ASP A 293 -24.25 9.87 -27.12
N SER A 294 -23.71 8.63 -27.07
CA SER A 294 -24.05 7.63 -26.06
C SER A 294 -23.65 8.01 -24.62
N GLU A 295 -22.71 8.94 -24.46
CA GLU A 295 -22.19 9.45 -23.18
C GLU A 295 -22.79 10.80 -22.82
N SER A 296 -23.78 11.28 -23.63
CA SER A 296 -24.42 12.59 -23.48
C SER A 296 -25.85 12.46 -22.95
N TYR A 297 -26.26 13.42 -22.14
CA TYR A 297 -27.65 13.51 -21.70
C TYR A 297 -28.47 14.32 -22.72
N HIS A 298 -29.66 13.84 -23.05
CA HIS A 298 -30.56 14.48 -24.00
C HIS A 298 -31.83 15.03 -23.35
N LEU A 299 -32.29 16.15 -23.86
CA LEU A 299 -33.62 16.65 -23.52
C LEU A 299 -34.70 15.76 -24.13
N SER A 300 -35.87 15.71 -23.50
CA SER A 300 -37.05 15.14 -24.14
C SER A 300 -37.37 15.91 -25.44
N ALA A 301 -38.04 15.23 -26.38
CA ALA A 301 -38.44 15.84 -27.64
C ALA A 301 -39.24 17.14 -27.43
N GLU A 302 -40.17 17.13 -26.47
CA GLU A 302 -40.99 18.28 -26.09
C GLU A 302 -40.13 19.45 -25.56
N THR A 303 -39.21 19.18 -24.64
CA THR A 303 -38.31 20.21 -24.08
C THR A 303 -37.37 20.75 -25.11
N ARG A 304 -36.89 19.92 -26.05
CA ARG A 304 -36.04 20.34 -27.17
C ARG A 304 -36.76 21.33 -28.08
N GLN A 305 -38.01 21.02 -28.45
CA GLN A 305 -38.84 21.91 -29.29
C GLN A 305 -39.13 23.27 -28.60
N ALA A 306 -39.40 23.22 -27.28
CA ALA A 306 -39.59 24.45 -26.50
C ALA A 306 -38.30 25.29 -26.45
N LEU A 307 -37.13 24.67 -26.33
CA LEU A 307 -35.83 25.33 -26.34
C LEU A 307 -35.54 25.98 -27.71
N GLU A 308 -35.79 25.29 -28.81
CA GLU A 308 -35.64 25.83 -30.15
C GLU A 308 -36.49 27.10 -30.35
N THR A 309 -37.78 27.04 -29.96
CA THR A 309 -38.67 28.20 -29.99
C THR A 309 -38.14 29.35 -29.14
N LEU A 310 -37.57 29.09 -27.98
CA LEU A 310 -36.98 30.11 -27.10
C LEU A 310 -35.75 30.77 -27.76
N LEU A 311 -34.89 29.96 -28.39
CA LEU A 311 -33.69 30.43 -29.07
C LEU A 311 -34.02 31.32 -30.27
N ASP A 312 -35.03 30.96 -31.05
CA ASP A 312 -35.50 31.77 -32.21
C ASP A 312 -36.07 33.11 -31.78
N ARG A 313 -36.85 33.17 -30.71
CA ARG A 313 -37.29 34.43 -30.09
C ARG A 313 -36.11 35.31 -29.66
N LYS A 314 -35.09 34.74 -29.05
CA LYS A 314 -33.88 35.49 -28.65
C LYS A 314 -33.07 36.00 -29.85
N ARG A 315 -32.96 35.23 -30.94
CA ARG A 315 -32.30 35.63 -32.18
C ARG A 315 -33.04 36.80 -32.82
N ALA A 316 -34.39 36.74 -32.94
CA ALA A 316 -35.21 37.81 -33.48
C ALA A 316 -35.09 39.12 -32.67
N MET A 317 -35.04 39.04 -31.33
CA MET A 317 -34.81 40.22 -30.48
C MET A 317 -33.41 40.84 -30.64
N ARG A 318 -32.38 40.03 -30.83
CA ARG A 318 -31.00 40.49 -31.07
C ARG A 318 -30.89 41.15 -32.46
N GLY A 319 -31.54 40.60 -33.49
CA GLY A 319 -31.57 41.19 -34.83
C GLY A 319 -32.24 42.56 -34.84
N ARG A 320 -33.34 42.75 -34.08
CA ARG A 320 -34.00 44.07 -33.94
C ARG A 320 -33.16 45.11 -33.19
N ARG A 321 -32.36 44.70 -32.19
CA ARG A 321 -31.45 45.62 -31.48
C ARG A 321 -30.28 46.07 -32.36
N GLY A 322 -29.75 45.21 -33.24
CA GLY A 322 -28.66 45.55 -34.15
C GLY A 322 -29.10 46.51 -35.27
N GLN A 323 -30.41 46.56 -35.62
CA GLN A 323 -30.93 47.51 -36.61
C GLN A 323 -31.23 48.92 -36.04
N ILE A 324 -31.41 49.04 -34.72
CA ILE A 324 -31.67 50.34 -34.07
C ILE A 324 -30.37 51.14 -33.83
N THR A 325 -29.23 50.48 -33.75
CA THR A 325 -27.91 51.12 -33.59
C THR A 325 -27.21 51.46 -34.91
N ALA A 326 -27.84 51.19 -36.07
CA ALA A 326 -27.29 51.52 -37.38
C ALA A 326 -27.97 52.74 -38.05
N VAL A 327 -28.76 53.53 -37.32
CA VAL A 327 -29.50 54.68 -37.78
C VAL A 327 -29.26 55.91 -36.86
N GLU A 328 -28.04 56.07 -36.36
CA GLU A 328 -27.56 57.34 -35.79
C GLU A 328 -26.24 57.72 -36.44
#